data_f12af97cccbeb4929fb0dd3859f26696
#
_entry.id   f12af97cccbeb4929fb0dd3859f26696
#
_cell.length_a   1.000
_cell.length_b   1.000
_cell.length_c   1.000
_cell.angle_alpha   90.00
_cell.angle_beta   90.00
_cell.angle_gamma   90.00
#
_symmetry.space_group_name_H-M   'P 1'
#
loop_
_entity.id
_entity.type
_entity.pdbx_description
1 polymer ?
#
loop_
_entity_poly.entity_id
_entity_poly.type
_entity_poly.pdbx_seq_one_letter_code
_entity_poly.pdbx_strand_id
1 'polypeptide(L)'
;MEASVQATTVKKVWILLAVIIIAMAWFRSAGGQIPQENPESSQGPRALVLDVEGPIGPATRDFILRSLEKAVATNASLVIIRLDTPGGLDASTRDIVKAILSSPVPFATWVAPEGARAASAGTYILYASHVAAMSPATNVGAATPVAIGVGNDRSPLGRSSDKGHPSSSRDEQEVAPEEEDKTGANESLDAMAKKAVNDSVAWIRGLAELRGRNADWAEQSVREAHSINSKEALERGVIDLVANDLGDLLAQADGRKVKVNGL
;
A
#
# COMPACT_ATOMS: atom_id res chain seq x y z
N MET A 1 23.36 -80.86 48.98
CA MET A 1 24.23 -79.64 48.83
C MET A 1 23.85 -78.73 47.63
N GLU A 2 22.95 -79.16 46.78
CA GLU A 2 22.58 -78.40 45.54
C GLU A 2 21.43 -77.34 45.70
N ALA A 3 20.53 -77.52 46.70
CA ALA A 3 19.41 -76.62 46.90
C ALA A 3 19.78 -75.21 47.41
N SER A 4 20.95 -75.07 48.09
CA SER A 4 21.41 -73.79 48.67
C SER A 4 22.02 -72.85 47.63
N VAL A 5 22.60 -73.37 46.57
CA VAL A 5 23.28 -72.58 45.49
C VAL A 5 22.25 -71.94 44.55
N GLN A 6 21.13 -72.67 44.32
CA GLN A 6 20.08 -72.09 43.40
C GLN A 6 19.32 -70.94 44.06
N ALA A 7 19.04 -70.96 45.31
CA ALA A 7 18.34 -69.92 46.04
C ALA A 7 19.14 -68.59 46.07
N THR A 8 20.47 -68.68 46.11
CA THR A 8 21.35 -67.48 46.11
C THR A 8 21.46 -66.82 44.73
N THR A 9 21.43 -67.61 43.67
CA THR A 9 21.50 -67.12 42.28
C THR A 9 20.21 -66.42 41.88
N VAL A 10 19.04 -66.98 42.24
CA VAL A 10 17.74 -66.39 41.99
C VAL A 10 17.59 -65.02 42.68
N LYS A 11 18.00 -64.93 43.97
CA LYS A 11 17.97 -63.65 44.69
C LYS A 11 18.88 -62.57 44.06
N LYS A 12 20.04 -62.95 43.57
CA LYS A 12 20.95 -61.96 42.84
C LYS A 12 20.37 -61.47 41.54
N VAL A 13 19.67 -62.31 40.77
CA VAL A 13 19.00 -61.91 39.52
C VAL A 13 17.86 -60.94 39.79
N TRP A 14 17.03 -61.18 40.84
CA TRP A 14 15.97 -60.29 41.23
C TRP A 14 16.45 -58.92 41.73
N ILE A 15 17.56 -58.89 42.46
CA ILE A 15 18.19 -57.63 42.90
C ILE A 15 18.72 -56.82 41.70
N LEU A 16 19.35 -57.52 40.75
CA LEU A 16 19.83 -56.87 39.52
C LEU A 16 18.69 -56.32 38.69
N LEU A 17 17.59 -57.05 38.53
CA LEU A 17 16.39 -56.57 37.85
C LEU A 17 15.76 -55.33 38.53
N ALA A 18 15.70 -55.36 39.88
CA ALA A 18 15.18 -54.25 40.65
C ALA A 18 16.05 -52.98 40.51
N VAL A 19 17.37 -53.12 40.49
CA VAL A 19 18.31 -52.01 40.30
C VAL A 19 18.19 -51.42 38.87
N ILE A 20 17.99 -52.26 37.84
CA ILE A 20 17.79 -51.79 36.44
C ILE A 20 16.46 -51.06 36.33
N ILE A 21 15.40 -51.51 36.95
CA ILE A 21 14.07 -50.82 36.93
C ILE A 21 14.16 -49.47 37.64
N ILE A 22 14.86 -49.39 38.77
CA ILE A 22 15.07 -48.13 39.50
C ILE A 22 15.94 -47.18 38.68
N ALA A 23 16.99 -47.65 38.02
CA ALA A 23 17.83 -46.84 37.14
C ALA A 23 17.06 -46.32 35.91
N MET A 24 16.17 -47.14 35.32
CA MET A 24 15.29 -46.70 34.24
C MET A 24 14.26 -45.66 34.69
N ALA A 25 13.75 -45.77 35.92
CA ALA A 25 12.81 -44.79 36.49
C ALA A 25 13.51 -43.43 36.73
N TRP A 26 14.75 -43.46 37.20
CA TRP A 26 15.57 -42.23 37.37
C TRP A 26 15.94 -41.59 36.04
N PHE A 27 16.21 -42.36 34.99
CA PHE A 27 16.52 -41.84 33.67
C PHE A 27 15.32 -41.17 32.99
N ARG A 28 14.09 -41.64 33.33
CA ARG A 28 12.84 -40.97 32.86
C ARG A 28 12.53 -39.68 33.60
N SER A 29 12.97 -39.52 34.83
CA SER A 29 12.80 -38.28 35.61
C SER A 29 13.81 -37.20 35.27
N ALA A 30 14.92 -37.56 34.62
CA ALA A 30 15.93 -36.64 34.12
C ALA A 30 15.68 -36.15 32.68
N GLY A 31 14.52 -36.48 32.10
CA GLY A 31 14.03 -35.85 30.87
C GLY A 31 13.85 -34.38 31.11
N GLY A 32 14.90 -33.59 30.81
CA GLY A 32 14.86 -32.17 30.87
C GLY A 32 13.60 -31.67 30.13
N GLN A 33 12.77 -30.92 30.82
CA GLN A 33 11.77 -30.12 30.18
C GLN A 33 12.52 -29.26 29.15
N ILE A 34 12.40 -29.63 27.88
CA ILE A 34 12.71 -28.70 26.78
C ILE A 34 11.82 -27.51 27.12
N PRO A 35 12.36 -26.31 27.35
CA PRO A 35 11.55 -25.14 27.51
C PRO A 35 10.63 -25.10 26.29
N GLN A 36 9.34 -25.32 26.46
CA GLN A 36 8.39 -24.94 25.43
C GLN A 36 8.52 -23.43 25.34
N GLU A 37 9.26 -22.99 24.36
CA GLU A 37 9.26 -21.61 23.91
C GLU A 37 7.81 -21.30 23.59
N ASN A 38 7.16 -20.61 24.53
CA ASN A 38 5.80 -20.16 24.37
C ASN A 38 5.82 -19.17 23.21
N PRO A 39 5.25 -19.44 22.02
CA PRO A 39 5.35 -18.53 20.87
C PRO A 39 4.66 -17.18 21.12
N GLU A 40 4.03 -17.01 22.27
CA GLU A 40 3.37 -15.76 22.67
C GLU A 40 4.28 -14.74 23.36
N SER A 41 5.49 -15.08 23.78
CA SER A 41 6.31 -14.21 24.64
C SER A 41 7.37 -13.35 23.94
N SER A 42 7.47 -13.36 22.62
CA SER A 42 8.36 -12.48 21.87
C SER A 42 7.63 -11.67 20.79
N GLN A 43 6.46 -11.09 21.14
CA GLN A 43 5.77 -10.22 20.21
C GLN A 43 6.24 -8.77 20.38
N GLY A 44 7.41 -8.47 19.82
CA GLY A 44 7.78 -7.10 19.53
C GLY A 44 6.74 -6.42 18.62
N PRO A 45 6.82 -5.11 18.42
CA PRO A 45 5.91 -4.37 17.55
C PRO A 45 5.89 -5.01 16.15
N ARG A 46 4.69 -5.29 15.63
CA ARG A 46 4.49 -5.95 14.34
C ARG A 46 4.00 -4.96 13.31
N ALA A 47 4.60 -4.94 12.13
CA ALA A 47 4.10 -4.21 10.98
C ALA A 47 3.41 -5.17 10.00
N LEU A 48 2.26 -4.76 9.47
CA LEU A 48 1.58 -5.44 8.36
C LEU A 48 1.97 -4.75 7.05
N VAL A 49 2.61 -5.48 6.14
CA VAL A 49 3.00 -4.97 4.82
C VAL A 49 1.98 -5.39 3.78
N LEU A 50 1.51 -4.44 2.98
CA LEU A 50 0.57 -4.62 1.87
C LEU A 50 1.26 -4.23 0.57
N ASP A 51 1.33 -5.17 -0.37
CA ASP A 51 1.82 -4.89 -1.71
C ASP A 51 0.67 -4.42 -2.59
N VAL A 52 0.77 -3.19 -3.07
CA VAL A 52 -0.22 -2.54 -3.94
C VAL A 52 0.47 -2.13 -5.24
N GLU A 53 0.30 -2.96 -6.26
CA GLU A 53 0.85 -2.76 -7.60
C GLU A 53 -0.29 -2.64 -8.62
N GLY A 54 -0.14 -1.70 -9.56
CA GLY A 54 -1.12 -1.46 -10.62
C GLY A 54 -2.22 -0.47 -10.26
N PRO A 55 -3.35 -0.45 -11.01
CA PRO A 55 -4.39 0.57 -10.86
C PRO A 55 -5.18 0.45 -9.56
N ILE A 56 -5.51 1.59 -8.97
CA ILE A 56 -6.38 1.69 -7.80
C ILE A 56 -7.84 1.53 -8.24
N GLY A 57 -8.42 0.39 -7.90
CA GLY A 57 -9.79 0.02 -8.23
C GLY A 57 -10.52 -0.61 -7.05
N PRO A 58 -11.76 -1.13 -7.26
CA PRO A 58 -12.55 -1.74 -6.19
C PRO A 58 -11.85 -2.92 -5.51
N ALA A 59 -11.15 -3.76 -6.25
CA ALA A 59 -10.40 -4.89 -5.70
C ALA A 59 -9.25 -4.44 -4.78
N THR A 60 -8.48 -3.44 -5.21
CA THR A 60 -7.38 -2.85 -4.41
C THR A 60 -7.93 -2.19 -3.14
N ARG A 61 -9.03 -1.43 -3.27
CA ARG A 61 -9.74 -0.84 -2.13
C ARG A 61 -10.16 -1.92 -1.12
N ASP A 62 -10.86 -2.96 -1.56
CA ASP A 62 -11.32 -4.04 -0.68
C ASP A 62 -10.17 -4.81 -0.02
N PHE A 63 -9.05 -4.98 -0.73
CA PHE A 63 -7.83 -5.56 -0.17
C PHE A 63 -7.27 -4.71 0.98
N ILE A 64 -7.15 -3.39 0.78
CA ILE A 64 -6.63 -2.47 1.81
C ILE A 64 -7.57 -2.41 3.02
N LEU A 65 -8.89 -2.30 2.81
CA LEU A 65 -9.85 -2.23 3.91
C LEU A 65 -9.84 -3.50 4.77
N ARG A 66 -9.89 -4.69 4.16
CA ARG A 66 -9.79 -5.96 4.90
C ARG A 66 -8.45 -6.13 5.61
N SER A 67 -7.38 -5.62 5.02
CA SER A 67 -6.06 -5.65 5.66
C SER A 67 -5.99 -4.74 6.87
N LEU A 68 -6.68 -3.60 6.85
CA LEU A 68 -6.83 -2.74 8.02
C LEU A 68 -7.61 -3.46 9.16
N GLU A 69 -8.73 -4.11 8.84
CA GLU A 69 -9.47 -4.92 9.83
C GLU A 69 -8.56 -5.99 10.46
N LYS A 70 -7.75 -6.66 9.64
CA LYS A 70 -6.76 -7.64 10.10
C LYS A 70 -5.69 -6.98 10.98
N ALA A 71 -5.17 -5.81 10.61
CA ALA A 71 -4.17 -5.09 11.40
C ALA A 71 -4.70 -4.74 12.79
N VAL A 72 -5.94 -4.27 12.87
CA VAL A 72 -6.62 -3.98 14.15
C VAL A 72 -6.80 -5.28 14.97
N ALA A 73 -7.32 -6.34 14.35
CA ALA A 73 -7.57 -7.62 15.04
C ALA A 73 -6.29 -8.29 15.56
N THR A 74 -5.14 -8.04 14.91
CA THR A 74 -3.84 -8.61 15.31
C THR A 74 -2.98 -7.67 16.15
N ASN A 75 -3.51 -6.51 16.55
CA ASN A 75 -2.78 -5.46 17.26
C ASN A 75 -1.48 -5.06 16.55
N ALA A 76 -1.53 -4.88 15.23
CA ALA A 76 -0.39 -4.39 14.47
C ALA A 76 -0.04 -2.96 14.91
N SER A 77 1.25 -2.67 15.03
CA SER A 77 1.75 -1.34 15.42
C SER A 77 1.83 -0.39 14.23
N LEU A 78 1.84 -0.91 13.01
CA LEU A 78 1.97 -0.14 11.77
C LEU A 78 1.39 -0.95 10.59
N VAL A 79 0.71 -0.27 9.68
CA VAL A 79 0.39 -0.79 8.34
C VAL A 79 1.29 -0.08 7.33
N ILE A 80 1.98 -0.85 6.49
CA ILE A 80 2.84 -0.32 5.43
C ILE A 80 2.21 -0.67 4.09
N ILE A 81 1.88 0.33 3.29
CA ILE A 81 1.49 0.15 1.89
C ILE A 81 2.76 0.33 1.04
N ARG A 82 3.29 -0.77 0.48
CA ARG A 82 4.31 -0.70 -0.56
C ARG A 82 3.61 -0.46 -1.88
N LEU A 83 3.81 0.73 -2.46
CA LEU A 83 2.97 1.28 -3.51
C LEU A 83 3.73 1.46 -4.83
N ASP A 84 3.19 0.89 -5.90
CA ASP A 84 3.52 1.22 -7.29
C ASP A 84 2.23 1.33 -8.11
N THR A 85 1.80 2.54 -8.43
CA THR A 85 0.52 2.75 -9.13
C THR A 85 0.58 3.88 -10.15
N PRO A 86 -0.02 3.67 -11.33
CA PRO A 86 -0.26 4.74 -12.30
C PRO A 86 -1.45 5.64 -11.92
N GLY A 87 -2.21 5.29 -10.88
CA GLY A 87 -3.45 5.95 -10.49
C GLY A 87 -4.65 5.01 -10.48
N GLY A 88 -5.86 5.56 -10.55
CA GLY A 88 -7.07 4.75 -10.59
C GLY A 88 -8.35 5.54 -10.35
N LEU A 89 -9.40 4.84 -9.91
CA LEU A 89 -10.74 5.42 -9.74
C LEU A 89 -10.82 6.34 -8.51
N ASP A 90 -11.38 7.52 -8.68
CA ASP A 90 -11.57 8.51 -7.61
C ASP A 90 -12.36 7.93 -6.42
N ALA A 91 -13.47 7.24 -6.67
CA ALA A 91 -14.27 6.64 -5.61
C ALA A 91 -13.49 5.65 -4.74
N SER A 92 -12.69 4.76 -5.37
CA SER A 92 -11.84 3.82 -4.64
C SER A 92 -10.74 4.53 -3.85
N THR A 93 -10.15 5.59 -4.43
CA THR A 93 -9.14 6.41 -3.77
C THR A 93 -9.70 7.12 -2.54
N ARG A 94 -10.90 7.72 -2.66
CA ARG A 94 -11.57 8.39 -1.54
C ARG A 94 -11.88 7.43 -0.39
N ASP A 95 -12.33 6.22 -0.69
CA ASP A 95 -12.60 5.20 0.34
C ASP A 95 -11.33 4.75 1.06
N ILE A 96 -10.22 4.54 0.32
CA ILE A 96 -8.91 4.20 0.91
C ILE A 96 -8.41 5.35 1.79
N VAL A 97 -8.47 6.59 1.31
CA VAL A 97 -8.05 7.76 2.09
C VAL A 97 -8.88 7.90 3.36
N LYS A 98 -10.21 7.74 3.30
CA LYS A 98 -11.07 7.75 4.49
C LYS A 98 -10.65 6.68 5.49
N ALA A 99 -10.37 5.45 5.02
CA ALA A 99 -9.92 4.35 5.88
C ALA A 99 -8.59 4.68 6.57
N ILE A 100 -7.62 5.26 5.85
CA ILE A 100 -6.34 5.70 6.42
C ILE A 100 -6.56 6.78 7.50
N LEU A 101 -7.41 7.77 7.22
CA LEU A 101 -7.65 8.88 8.14
C LEU A 101 -8.40 8.45 9.41
N SER A 102 -9.29 7.45 9.31
CA SER A 102 -10.06 6.93 10.44
C SER A 102 -9.40 5.75 11.17
N SER A 103 -8.21 5.32 10.71
CA SER A 103 -7.53 4.15 11.26
C SER A 103 -7.02 4.39 12.69
N PRO A 104 -7.25 3.44 13.61
CA PRO A 104 -6.60 3.43 14.92
C PRO A 104 -5.14 2.95 14.85
N VAL A 105 -4.73 2.36 13.73
CA VAL A 105 -3.36 1.90 13.46
C VAL A 105 -2.71 2.87 12.49
N PRO A 106 -1.48 3.38 12.75
CA PRO A 106 -0.81 4.27 11.83
C PRO A 106 -0.49 3.59 10.49
N PHE A 107 -0.52 4.38 9.41
CA PHE A 107 -0.15 3.96 8.06
C PHE A 107 1.16 4.62 7.62
N ALA A 108 2.05 3.83 7.03
CA ALA A 108 3.13 4.31 6.19
C ALA A 108 2.82 3.94 4.73
N THR A 109 2.90 4.89 3.81
CA THR A 109 2.94 4.57 2.38
C THR A 109 4.37 4.74 1.90
N TRP A 110 4.91 3.69 1.30
CA TRP A 110 6.25 3.63 0.76
C TRP A 110 6.21 3.33 -0.73
N VAL A 111 6.59 4.32 -1.54
CA VAL A 111 6.68 4.15 -3.00
C VAL A 111 7.92 3.34 -3.32
N ALA A 112 7.72 2.10 -3.69
CA ALA A 112 8.77 1.09 -3.89
C ALA A 112 8.27 -0.06 -4.79
N PRO A 113 9.18 -0.83 -5.42
CA PRO A 113 10.65 -0.71 -5.39
C PRO A 113 11.19 0.48 -6.17
N GLU A 114 12.51 0.57 -6.36
CA GLU A 114 13.12 1.52 -7.28
C GLU A 114 12.47 1.45 -8.67
N GLY A 115 12.18 2.60 -9.28
CA GLY A 115 11.42 2.70 -10.51
C GLY A 115 9.90 2.75 -10.34
N ALA A 116 9.37 2.48 -9.15
CA ALA A 116 7.95 2.60 -8.83
C ALA A 116 7.48 4.06 -8.84
N ARG A 117 6.16 4.23 -8.89
CA ARG A 117 5.52 5.55 -8.87
C ARG A 117 4.27 5.59 -8.01
N ALA A 118 4.01 6.76 -7.43
CA ALA A 118 2.74 7.11 -6.82
C ALA A 118 2.06 8.19 -7.65
N ALA A 119 1.51 7.82 -8.81
CA ALA A 119 0.84 8.78 -9.70
C ALA A 119 -0.66 8.87 -9.38
N SER A 120 -1.25 10.06 -9.59
CA SER A 120 -2.67 10.32 -9.45
C SER A 120 -3.23 9.82 -8.10
N ALA A 121 -4.08 8.79 -8.06
CA ALA A 121 -4.59 8.17 -6.83
C ALA A 121 -3.47 7.88 -5.80
N GLY A 122 -2.30 7.45 -6.26
CA GLY A 122 -1.13 7.18 -5.41
C GLY A 122 -0.66 8.40 -4.63
N THR A 123 -0.70 9.57 -5.25
CA THR A 123 -0.34 10.84 -4.59
C THR A 123 -1.26 11.13 -3.41
N TYR A 124 -2.58 10.95 -3.57
CA TYR A 124 -3.55 11.15 -2.47
C TYR A 124 -3.36 10.14 -1.34
N ILE A 125 -3.10 8.85 -1.67
CA ILE A 125 -2.85 7.80 -0.68
C ILE A 125 -1.57 8.13 0.11
N LEU A 126 -0.51 8.56 -0.57
CA LEU A 126 0.74 8.99 0.05
C LEU A 126 0.51 10.18 1.00
N TYR A 127 -0.20 11.21 0.54
CA TYR A 127 -0.51 12.41 1.35
C TYR A 127 -1.41 12.12 2.54
N ALA A 128 -2.32 11.16 2.45
CA ALA A 128 -3.19 10.76 3.56
C ALA A 128 -2.45 10.01 4.68
N SER A 129 -1.36 9.32 4.35
CA SER A 129 -0.63 8.43 5.26
C SER A 129 0.09 9.20 6.38
N HIS A 130 0.26 8.54 7.53
CA HIS A 130 0.94 9.11 8.69
C HIS A 130 2.44 9.28 8.45
N VAL A 131 3.02 8.34 7.67
CA VAL A 131 4.39 8.42 7.19
C VAL A 131 4.38 8.26 5.67
N ALA A 132 4.95 9.21 4.95
CA ALA A 132 5.15 9.17 3.50
C ALA A 132 6.62 8.90 3.20
N ALA A 133 6.89 7.81 2.50
CA ALA A 133 8.22 7.36 2.16
C ALA A 133 8.35 7.03 0.68
N MET A 134 9.56 7.18 0.16
CA MET A 134 9.87 6.80 -1.23
C MET A 134 11.22 6.09 -1.28
N SER A 135 11.36 5.10 -2.16
CA SER A 135 12.68 4.56 -2.53
C SER A 135 13.42 5.50 -3.47
N PRO A 136 14.76 5.41 -3.57
CA PRO A 136 15.50 6.09 -4.63
C PRO A 136 14.93 5.77 -6.02
N ALA A 137 15.10 6.71 -6.97
CA ALA A 137 14.63 6.57 -8.36
C ALA A 137 13.12 6.30 -8.52
N THR A 138 12.29 6.69 -7.55
CA THR A 138 10.83 6.69 -7.64
C THR A 138 10.28 8.09 -7.86
N ASN A 139 9.02 8.21 -8.25
CA ASN A 139 8.37 9.50 -8.47
C ASN A 139 6.95 9.56 -7.90
N VAL A 140 6.49 10.79 -7.63
CA VAL A 140 5.17 11.12 -7.10
C VAL A 140 4.60 12.32 -7.85
N GLY A 141 3.28 12.36 -8.06
CA GLY A 141 2.58 13.52 -8.67
C GLY A 141 1.56 13.13 -9.74
N ALA A 142 1.43 13.99 -10.77
CA ALA A 142 0.47 13.83 -11.88
C ALA A 142 -0.95 13.55 -11.38
N ALA A 143 -1.46 14.38 -10.46
CA ALA A 143 -2.70 14.12 -9.72
C ALA A 143 -3.93 14.83 -10.33
N THR A 144 -3.83 15.33 -11.57
CA THR A 144 -4.94 15.96 -12.27
C THR A 144 -6.08 14.96 -12.50
N PRO A 145 -7.32 15.28 -12.13
CA PRO A 145 -8.46 14.40 -12.41
C PRO A 145 -8.74 14.33 -13.91
N VAL A 146 -8.94 13.12 -14.43
CA VAL A 146 -9.30 12.88 -15.82
C VAL A 146 -10.69 12.25 -15.88
N ALA A 147 -11.57 12.78 -16.75
CA ALA A 147 -12.90 12.20 -16.97
C ALA A 147 -12.76 10.90 -17.77
N ILE A 148 -13.10 9.77 -17.15
CA ILE A 148 -13.15 8.48 -17.83
C ILE A 148 -14.53 8.34 -18.48
N GLY A 149 -14.61 8.31 -19.82
CA GLY A 149 -15.83 7.98 -20.54
C GLY A 149 -16.50 9.11 -21.33
N VAL A 150 -15.94 10.32 -21.36
CA VAL A 150 -16.35 11.33 -22.34
C VAL A 150 -15.39 11.20 -23.52
N GLY A 151 -15.87 10.56 -24.59
CA GLY A 151 -15.07 10.29 -25.79
C GLY A 151 -14.49 11.58 -26.37
N ASN A 152 -13.22 11.78 -26.15
CA ASN A 152 -12.38 12.57 -27.02
C ASN A 152 -11.39 11.62 -27.68
N ASP A 153 -11.72 11.20 -28.91
CA ASP A 153 -10.77 10.62 -29.87
C ASP A 153 -9.69 11.65 -30.26
N ARG A 154 -8.95 12.11 -29.26
CA ARG A 154 -7.70 12.85 -29.47
C ARG A 154 -6.61 12.16 -28.68
N SER A 155 -6.24 10.96 -29.12
CA SER A 155 -4.95 10.37 -28.78
C SER A 155 -3.84 11.26 -29.35
N PRO A 156 -2.88 11.72 -28.53
CA PRO A 156 -1.71 12.46 -29.03
C PRO A 156 -0.65 11.57 -29.70
N LEU A 157 -0.96 10.31 -29.97
CA LEU A 157 0.01 9.38 -30.56
C LEU A 157 -0.50 8.84 -31.90
N GLY A 158 0.14 9.31 -32.97
CA GLY A 158 0.19 8.57 -34.23
C GLY A 158 -0.65 9.12 -35.38
N ARG A 159 -0.23 10.26 -35.92
CA ARG A 159 -0.53 10.58 -37.30
C ARG A 159 0.50 9.86 -38.17
N SER A 160 0.30 8.60 -38.49
CA SER A 160 0.94 8.00 -39.66
C SER A 160 0.13 8.35 -40.91
N SER A 161 0.74 9.17 -41.70
CA SER A 161 0.34 9.45 -43.08
C SER A 161 0.38 8.20 -43.91
N ASP A 162 -0.75 7.74 -44.43
CA ASP A 162 -0.74 6.94 -45.63
C ASP A 162 -1.52 7.65 -46.72
N LYS A 163 -0.81 7.88 -47.83
CA LYS A 163 -1.29 8.48 -49.07
C LYS A 163 -1.77 7.41 -50.02
N GLY A 164 -2.93 7.63 -50.63
CA GLY A 164 -3.22 7.09 -51.93
C GLY A 164 -4.48 6.24 -52.02
N HIS A 165 -5.53 6.64 -52.61
CA HIS A 165 -5.82 6.74 -54.04
C HIS A 165 -7.26 7.23 -54.29
N PRO A 166 -7.56 7.87 -55.41
CA PRO A 166 -8.85 8.46 -55.65
C PRO A 166 -9.72 7.55 -56.55
N SER A 167 -11.02 7.53 -56.32
CA SER A 167 -11.96 7.51 -57.42
C SER A 167 -13.43 7.64 -57.01
N SER A 168 -14.03 8.57 -57.70
CA SER A 168 -15.31 8.68 -58.37
C SER A 168 -16.57 9.01 -57.56
N SER A 169 -16.93 10.28 -57.76
CA SER A 169 -18.27 10.82 -58.15
C SER A 169 -19.53 10.08 -57.74
N ARG A 170 -20.38 10.75 -56.96
CA ARG A 170 -21.76 11.10 -57.34
C ARG A 170 -22.39 12.08 -56.36
N ASP A 171 -22.92 13.05 -56.95
CA ASP A 171 -23.83 14.14 -56.68
C ASP A 171 -24.79 14.06 -55.46
N GLU A 172 -24.89 15.27 -54.84
CA GLU A 172 -26.09 15.93 -54.34
C GLU A 172 -26.74 15.39 -53.05
N GLN A 173 -26.54 16.10 -51.98
CA GLN A 173 -27.50 17.03 -51.38
C GLN A 173 -26.87 17.71 -50.16
N GLU A 174 -26.69 19.01 -50.30
CA GLU A 174 -26.35 19.96 -49.25
C GLU A 174 -27.50 20.06 -48.28
N VAL A 175 -27.40 19.38 -47.13
CA VAL A 175 -28.17 19.69 -45.92
C VAL A 175 -27.14 20.17 -44.91
N ALA A 176 -27.13 21.49 -44.67
CA ALA A 176 -26.33 22.12 -43.63
C ALA A 176 -26.65 21.49 -42.28
N PRO A 177 -25.68 20.95 -41.54
CA PRO A 177 -25.92 20.60 -40.16
C PRO A 177 -25.81 21.85 -39.29
N GLU A 178 -26.84 22.08 -38.51
CA GLU A 178 -26.97 23.05 -37.44
C GLU A 178 -25.69 23.12 -36.59
N GLU A 179 -24.94 24.23 -36.66
CA GLU A 179 -23.74 24.50 -35.85
C GLU A 179 -24.07 24.94 -34.39
N GLU A 180 -25.34 24.96 -33.98
CA GLU A 180 -25.78 25.65 -32.74
C GLU A 180 -25.61 24.83 -31.45
N ASP A 181 -25.30 23.52 -31.47
CA ASP A 181 -25.30 22.72 -30.21
C ASP A 181 -23.88 22.34 -29.70
N LYS A 182 -22.84 22.60 -30.45
CA LYS A 182 -21.45 22.23 -30.06
C LYS A 182 -20.81 23.20 -29.07
N THR A 183 -21.24 24.46 -29.05
CA THR A 183 -20.65 25.47 -28.16
C THR A 183 -21.12 25.31 -26.73
N GLY A 184 -22.39 25.05 -26.49
CA GLY A 184 -22.94 24.82 -25.15
C GLY A 184 -22.44 23.53 -24.49
N ALA A 185 -22.24 22.47 -25.27
CA ALA A 185 -21.69 21.22 -24.77
C ALA A 185 -20.21 21.37 -24.34
N ASN A 186 -19.40 22.11 -25.09
CA ASN A 186 -18.01 22.37 -24.73
C ASN A 186 -17.87 23.25 -23.48
N GLU A 187 -18.68 24.28 -23.32
CA GLU A 187 -18.71 25.15 -22.13
C GLU A 187 -19.10 24.34 -20.86
N SER A 188 -20.06 23.43 -21.00
CA SER A 188 -20.47 22.54 -19.91
C SER A 188 -19.38 21.56 -19.50
N LEU A 189 -18.65 20.98 -20.46
CA LEU A 189 -17.51 20.08 -20.19
C LEU A 189 -16.35 20.83 -19.53
N ASP A 190 -16.04 22.03 -19.96
CA ASP A 190 -15.00 22.86 -19.35
C ASP A 190 -15.38 23.28 -17.92
N ALA A 191 -16.64 23.58 -17.65
CA ALA A 191 -17.11 23.88 -16.29
C ALA A 191 -17.03 22.67 -15.37
N MET A 192 -17.36 21.47 -15.87
CA MET A 192 -17.21 20.22 -15.11
C MET A 192 -15.76 19.89 -14.82
N ALA A 193 -14.87 20.05 -15.80
CA ALA A 193 -13.44 19.83 -15.62
C ALA A 193 -12.85 20.79 -14.57
N LYS A 194 -13.18 22.08 -14.63
CA LYS A 194 -12.77 23.08 -13.63
C LYS A 194 -13.28 22.75 -12.24
N LYS A 195 -14.52 22.28 -12.10
CA LYS A 195 -15.08 21.85 -10.81
C LYS A 195 -14.32 20.66 -10.25
N ALA A 196 -14.03 19.64 -11.07
CA ALA A 196 -13.26 18.46 -10.65
C ALA A 196 -11.84 18.82 -10.20
N VAL A 197 -11.17 19.70 -10.93
CA VAL A 197 -9.83 20.20 -10.55
C VAL A 197 -9.88 20.95 -9.22
N ASN A 198 -10.83 21.87 -9.04
CA ASN A 198 -10.92 22.64 -7.81
C ASN A 198 -11.28 21.78 -6.58
N ASP A 199 -12.15 20.78 -6.73
CA ASP A 199 -12.45 19.80 -5.67
C ASP A 199 -11.20 18.99 -5.30
N SER A 200 -10.47 18.52 -6.29
CA SER A 200 -9.22 17.78 -6.11
C SER A 200 -8.12 18.61 -5.44
N VAL A 201 -8.00 19.88 -5.79
CA VAL A 201 -7.07 20.82 -5.14
C VAL A 201 -7.44 21.02 -3.67
N ALA A 202 -8.70 21.32 -3.39
CA ALA A 202 -9.15 21.50 -2.00
C ALA A 202 -8.89 20.26 -1.16
N TRP A 203 -9.16 19.08 -1.72
CA TRP A 203 -8.94 17.81 -1.04
C TRP A 203 -7.47 17.55 -0.74
N ILE A 204 -6.58 17.64 -1.75
CA ILE A 204 -5.15 17.34 -1.54
C ILE A 204 -4.46 18.37 -0.63
N ARG A 205 -4.86 19.66 -0.72
CA ARG A 205 -4.36 20.67 0.22
C ARG A 205 -4.76 20.35 1.66
N GLY A 206 -6.01 19.94 1.90
CA GLY A 206 -6.46 19.52 3.22
C GLY A 206 -5.69 18.32 3.77
N LEU A 207 -5.34 17.34 2.92
CA LEU A 207 -4.48 16.21 3.32
C LEU A 207 -3.06 16.68 3.65
N ALA A 208 -2.50 17.58 2.85
CA ALA A 208 -1.18 18.16 3.07
C ALA A 208 -1.10 18.89 4.41
N GLU A 209 -2.06 19.76 4.69
CA GLU A 209 -2.16 20.53 5.95
C GLU A 209 -2.32 19.62 7.15
N LEU A 210 -3.19 18.60 7.05
CA LEU A 210 -3.40 17.62 8.12
C LEU A 210 -2.11 16.88 8.51
N ARG A 211 -1.26 16.60 7.53
CA ARG A 211 -0.01 15.84 7.72
C ARG A 211 1.24 16.72 7.82
N GLY A 212 1.09 18.05 7.74
CA GLY A 212 2.22 18.99 7.78
C GLY A 212 3.14 18.91 6.56
N ARG A 213 2.58 18.56 5.39
CA ARG A 213 3.31 18.45 4.12
C ARG A 213 3.09 19.67 3.24
N ASN A 214 3.86 19.76 2.16
CA ASN A 214 3.82 20.88 1.22
C ASN A 214 2.49 20.94 0.46
N ALA A 215 1.60 21.87 0.85
CA ALA A 215 0.30 22.07 0.23
C ALA A 215 0.38 22.75 -1.14
N ASP A 216 1.37 23.64 -1.34
CA ASP A 216 1.51 24.35 -2.60
C ASP A 216 2.00 23.45 -3.73
N TRP A 217 2.95 22.55 -3.40
CA TRP A 217 3.34 21.51 -4.36
C TRP A 217 2.19 20.52 -4.63
N ALA A 218 1.41 20.16 -3.61
CA ALA A 218 0.24 19.30 -3.75
C ALA A 218 -0.77 19.91 -4.75
N GLU A 219 -1.03 21.20 -4.67
CA GLU A 219 -1.86 21.92 -5.66
C GLU A 219 -1.26 21.88 -7.07
N GLN A 220 0.07 22.11 -7.21
CA GLN A 220 0.76 22.01 -8.50
C GLN A 220 0.63 20.62 -9.12
N SER A 221 0.69 19.56 -8.31
CA SER A 221 0.52 18.18 -8.79
C SER A 221 -0.87 17.94 -9.42
N VAL A 222 -1.89 18.67 -8.96
CA VAL A 222 -3.25 18.61 -9.50
C VAL A 222 -3.46 19.54 -10.68
N ARG A 223 -3.07 20.81 -10.57
CA ARG A 223 -3.33 21.82 -11.62
C ARG A 223 -2.45 21.66 -12.84
N GLU A 224 -1.20 21.29 -12.63
CA GLU A 224 -0.13 21.28 -13.65
C GLU A 224 0.36 19.86 -13.97
N ALA A 225 -0.26 18.82 -13.36
CA ALA A 225 0.21 17.43 -13.43
C ALA A 225 1.70 17.28 -13.03
N HIS A 226 2.18 18.15 -12.13
CA HIS A 226 3.59 18.18 -11.75
C HIS A 226 4.00 16.88 -11.06
N SER A 227 5.19 16.37 -11.40
CA SER A 227 5.78 15.17 -10.79
C SER A 227 7.22 15.43 -10.41
N ILE A 228 7.65 14.84 -9.28
CA ILE A 228 9.02 14.98 -8.77
C ILE A 228 9.56 13.61 -8.33
N ASN A 229 10.88 13.52 -8.29
CA ASN A 229 11.57 12.33 -7.78
C ASN A 229 11.67 12.32 -6.25
N SER A 230 12.09 11.19 -5.67
CA SER A 230 12.18 10.98 -4.23
C SER A 230 13.06 12.00 -3.50
N LYS A 231 14.19 12.41 -4.10
CA LYS A 231 15.10 13.40 -3.51
C LYS A 231 14.44 14.77 -3.41
N GLU A 232 13.88 15.25 -4.51
CA GLU A 232 13.17 16.53 -4.56
C GLU A 232 11.93 16.52 -3.67
N ALA A 233 11.22 15.37 -3.59
CA ALA A 233 10.06 15.21 -2.73
C ALA A 233 10.42 15.36 -1.24
N LEU A 234 11.57 14.84 -0.81
CA LEU A 234 12.07 15.04 0.54
C LEU A 234 12.48 16.50 0.78
N GLU A 235 13.25 17.09 -0.13
CA GLU A 235 13.72 18.47 -0.01
C GLU A 235 12.58 19.48 0.05
N ARG A 236 11.48 19.22 -0.66
CA ARG A 236 10.28 20.10 -0.67
C ARG A 236 9.29 19.78 0.44
N GLY A 237 9.53 18.79 1.28
CA GLY A 237 8.58 18.41 2.35
C GLY A 237 7.30 17.78 1.81
N VAL A 238 7.37 17.08 0.67
CA VAL A 238 6.28 16.29 0.10
C VAL A 238 6.20 14.92 0.76
N ILE A 239 7.36 14.39 1.15
CA ILE A 239 7.49 13.14 1.90
C ILE A 239 8.31 13.34 3.17
N ASP A 240 8.24 12.37 4.08
CA ASP A 240 8.89 12.42 5.38
C ASP A 240 10.30 11.80 5.38
N LEU A 241 10.55 10.83 4.47
CA LEU A 241 11.83 10.12 4.39
C LEU A 241 12.04 9.41 3.05
N VAL A 242 13.30 9.12 2.74
CA VAL A 242 13.71 8.21 1.67
C VAL A 242 14.26 6.95 2.32
N ALA A 243 13.77 5.78 1.89
CA ALA A 243 14.17 4.48 2.41
C ALA A 243 14.57 3.52 1.29
N ASN A 244 15.74 2.89 1.44
CA ASN A 244 16.28 1.97 0.43
C ASN A 244 15.58 0.61 0.44
N ASP A 245 15.19 0.15 1.63
CA ASP A 245 14.50 -1.12 1.85
C ASP A 245 13.54 -1.04 3.04
N LEU A 246 12.83 -2.13 3.31
CA LEU A 246 11.86 -2.20 4.41
C LEU A 246 12.52 -2.02 5.78
N GLY A 247 13.73 -2.54 5.97
CA GLY A 247 14.48 -2.40 7.22
C GLY A 247 14.85 -0.95 7.49
N ASP A 248 15.34 -0.25 6.47
CA ASP A 248 15.65 1.18 6.51
C ASP A 248 14.39 2.01 6.79
N LEU A 249 13.25 1.70 6.11
CA LEU A 249 11.97 2.34 6.40
C LEU A 249 11.57 2.20 7.86
N LEU A 250 11.63 0.97 8.39
CA LEU A 250 11.25 0.70 9.78
C LEU A 250 12.17 1.40 10.77
N ALA A 251 13.48 1.38 10.53
CA ALA A 251 14.46 2.06 11.37
C ALA A 251 14.26 3.58 11.42
N GLN A 252 13.92 4.21 10.28
CA GLN A 252 13.65 5.64 10.21
C GLN A 252 12.25 6.02 10.75
N ALA A 253 11.29 5.10 10.72
CA ALA A 253 9.93 5.30 11.25
C ALA A 253 9.85 5.08 12.76
N ASP A 254 10.77 4.30 13.34
CA ASP A 254 10.78 3.99 14.76
C ASP A 254 10.89 5.25 15.63
N GLY A 255 10.14 5.28 16.72
CA GLY A 255 10.09 6.44 17.64
C GLY A 255 9.37 7.68 17.09
N ARG A 256 8.87 7.70 15.85
CA ARG A 256 8.07 8.81 15.32
C ARG A 256 6.70 8.86 16.01
N LYS A 257 6.35 10.04 16.49
CA LYS A 257 5.03 10.30 17.06
C LYS A 257 4.07 10.73 15.94
N VAL A 258 2.99 10.00 15.76
CA VAL A 258 1.95 10.30 14.78
C VAL A 258 0.59 10.37 15.46
N LYS A 259 -0.32 11.21 14.92
CA LYS A 259 -1.69 11.31 15.42
C LYS A 259 -2.58 10.33 14.64
N VAL A 260 -3.21 9.40 15.33
CA VAL A 260 -4.19 8.48 14.78
C VAL A 260 -5.60 8.86 15.25
N ASN A 261 -6.64 8.61 14.45
CA ASN A 261 -8.05 8.96 14.77
C ASN A 261 -8.25 10.43 15.18
N GLY A 262 -7.43 11.35 14.67
CA GLY A 262 -7.53 12.76 15.05
C GLY A 262 -7.14 13.09 16.51
N LEU A 263 -6.52 12.12 17.21
CA LEU A 263 -5.96 12.26 18.57
C LEU A 263 -4.49 12.64 18.53
#